data_3595060906357bb8920361992f8ff9ec
#
_entry.id   3595060906357bb8920361992f8ff9ec
#
_cell.length_a   1.000
_cell.length_b   1.000
_cell.length_c   1.000
_cell.angle_alpha   90.00
_cell.angle_beta   90.00
_cell.angle_gamma   90.00
#
_symmetry.space_group_name_H-M   'P 1'
#
loop_
_entity.id
_entity.type
_entity.pdbx_description
1 polymer ?
#
loop_
_entity_poly.entity_id
_entity_poly.type
_entity_poly.pdbx_seq_one_letter_code
_entity_poly.pdbx_strand_id
1 'polypeptide(L)'
;MRARKSWAMAYCGMAAALSVALMLLGAVVPVLMFIAPAVASLLIATVCVECGRTMALTAYGAVSLLSLLFVPDKEVALVFVFLLGYYPLVKPWFERIHLPLVRVLCKLLLCNGAVLAMYGLVLLLVPVGSISQELKTTALAVSLATLAMGNVAFLLYDRALHNLLQVYQLVWRPKLHKMLGKR
;
A
#
# COMPACT_ATOMS: atom_id res chain seq x y z
N MET A 1 2.76 -1.85 -31.65
CA MET A 1 3.26 -2.39 -30.35
C MET A 1 4.12 -1.39 -29.56
N ARG A 2 5.02 -0.61 -30.15
CA ARG A 2 5.88 0.39 -29.46
C ARG A 2 5.11 1.47 -28.71
N ALA A 3 4.11 2.09 -29.32
CA ALA A 3 3.30 3.18 -28.71
C ALA A 3 2.57 2.74 -27.43
N ARG A 4 2.10 1.50 -27.36
CA ARG A 4 1.44 0.94 -26.18
C ARG A 4 2.40 0.74 -25.00
N LYS A 5 3.66 0.35 -25.28
CA LYS A 5 4.69 0.21 -24.25
C LYS A 5 5.15 1.58 -23.73
N SER A 6 5.32 2.56 -24.60
CA SER A 6 5.70 3.93 -24.23
C SER A 6 4.66 4.60 -23.35
N TRP A 7 3.37 4.46 -23.69
CA TRP A 7 2.28 4.97 -22.86
C TRP A 7 2.24 4.31 -21.47
N ALA A 8 2.40 2.99 -21.42
CA ALA A 8 2.41 2.27 -20.15
C ALA A 8 3.57 2.71 -19.23
N MET A 9 4.75 2.95 -19.81
CA MET A 9 5.89 3.47 -19.05
C MET A 9 5.65 4.89 -18.53
N ALA A 10 5.08 5.77 -19.37
CA ALA A 10 4.75 7.13 -18.95
C ALA A 10 3.70 7.15 -17.85
N TYR A 11 2.64 6.34 -17.97
CA TYR A 11 1.60 6.22 -16.94
C TYR A 11 2.17 5.68 -15.61
N CYS A 12 3.03 4.65 -15.69
CA CYS A 12 3.70 4.07 -14.54
C CYS A 12 4.60 5.10 -13.83
N GLY A 13 5.38 5.88 -14.59
CA GLY A 13 6.24 6.94 -14.07
C GLY A 13 5.46 8.07 -13.38
N MET A 14 4.36 8.53 -14.00
CA MET A 14 3.49 9.55 -13.40
C MET A 14 2.83 9.04 -12.11
N ALA A 15 2.32 7.82 -12.10
CA ALA A 15 1.72 7.22 -10.91
C ALA A 15 2.75 7.06 -9.79
N ALA A 16 3.97 6.63 -10.11
CA ALA A 16 5.06 6.51 -9.14
C ALA A 16 5.47 7.87 -8.57
N ALA A 17 5.65 8.88 -9.40
CA ALA A 17 6.00 10.23 -8.95
C ALA A 17 4.91 10.84 -8.05
N LEU A 18 3.64 10.67 -8.41
CA LEU A 18 2.51 11.14 -7.61
C LEU A 18 2.43 10.38 -6.27
N SER A 19 2.71 9.08 -6.27
CA SER A 19 2.74 8.27 -5.04
C SER A 19 3.82 8.77 -4.07
N VAL A 20 5.03 9.05 -4.56
CA VAL A 20 6.11 9.60 -3.72
C VAL A 20 5.76 10.99 -3.21
N ALA A 21 5.21 11.87 -4.06
CA ALA A 21 4.76 13.19 -3.65
C ALA A 21 3.70 13.15 -2.55
N LEU A 22 2.71 12.24 -2.66
CA LEU A 22 1.70 12.03 -1.62
C LEU A 22 2.33 11.54 -0.31
N MET A 23 3.31 10.64 -0.37
CA MET A 23 3.99 10.16 0.82
C MET A 23 4.84 11.25 1.50
N LEU A 24 5.47 12.14 0.72
CA LEU A 24 6.15 13.33 1.28
C LEU A 24 5.17 14.26 1.97
N LEU A 25 3.98 14.49 1.40
CA LEU A 25 2.91 15.26 2.05
C LEU A 25 2.42 14.57 3.33
N GLY A 26 2.30 13.25 3.32
CA GLY A 26 1.92 12.46 4.49
C GLY A 26 2.91 12.54 5.65
N ALA A 27 4.19 12.72 5.34
CA ALA A 27 5.23 12.91 6.36
C ALA A 27 5.23 14.30 6.99
N VAL A 28 4.68 15.31 6.29
CA VAL A 28 4.61 16.69 6.80
C VAL A 28 3.33 16.94 7.60
N VAL A 29 2.22 16.32 7.18
CA VAL A 29 0.90 16.53 7.78
C VAL A 29 0.50 15.29 8.59
N PRO A 30 0.47 15.35 9.94
CA PRO A 30 0.22 14.17 10.78
C PRO A 30 -1.09 13.41 10.47
N VAL A 31 -2.15 14.16 10.08
CA VAL A 31 -3.45 13.56 9.73
C VAL A 31 -3.35 12.69 8.46
N LEU A 32 -2.41 12.98 7.57
CA LEU A 32 -2.21 12.26 6.32
C LEU A 32 -1.26 11.06 6.45
N MET A 33 -0.66 10.83 7.61
CA MET A 33 0.36 9.80 7.84
C MET A 33 -0.08 8.40 7.36
N PHE A 34 -1.32 8.01 7.65
CA PHE A 34 -1.87 6.72 7.19
C PHE A 34 -2.65 6.82 5.88
N ILE A 35 -3.20 8.01 5.58
CA ILE A 35 -3.98 8.24 4.36
C ILE A 35 -3.07 8.27 3.12
N ALA A 36 -1.91 8.91 3.22
CA ALA A 36 -0.98 9.05 2.12
C ALA A 36 -0.47 7.70 1.57
N PRO A 37 0.01 6.75 2.40
CA PRO A 37 0.38 5.41 1.91
C PRO A 37 -0.80 4.65 1.31
N ALA A 38 -2.03 4.83 1.85
CA ALA A 38 -3.23 4.20 1.32
C ALA A 38 -3.59 4.72 -0.08
N VAL A 39 -3.53 6.04 -0.29
CA VAL A 39 -3.78 6.65 -1.62
C VAL A 39 -2.64 6.31 -2.59
N ALA A 40 -1.39 6.31 -2.15
CA ALA A 40 -0.26 5.87 -2.96
C ALA A 40 -0.42 4.42 -3.44
N SER A 41 -0.89 3.52 -2.57
CA SER A 41 -1.16 2.13 -2.94
C SER A 41 -2.30 2.00 -3.95
N LEU A 42 -3.32 2.89 -3.88
CA LEU A 42 -4.40 2.95 -4.87
C LEU A 42 -3.86 3.33 -6.26
N LEU A 43 -2.89 4.23 -6.35
CA LEU A 43 -2.23 4.55 -7.62
C LEU A 43 -1.50 3.32 -8.18
N ILE A 44 -0.79 2.55 -7.36
CA ILE A 44 -0.19 1.27 -7.78
C ILE A 44 -1.26 0.28 -8.27
N ALA A 45 -2.43 0.25 -7.62
CA ALA A 45 -3.55 -0.57 -8.04
C ALA A 45 -4.07 -0.18 -9.44
N THR A 46 -4.16 1.12 -9.74
CA THR A 46 -4.55 1.58 -11.10
C THR A 46 -3.51 1.20 -12.15
N VAL A 47 -2.22 1.28 -11.84
CA VAL A 47 -1.14 0.77 -12.71
C VAL A 47 -1.31 -0.74 -12.97
N CYS A 48 -1.68 -1.50 -11.94
CA CYS A 48 -1.93 -2.95 -12.08
C CYS A 48 -3.07 -3.25 -13.06
N VAL A 49 -4.16 -2.46 -13.01
CA VAL A 49 -5.34 -2.61 -13.88
C VAL A 49 -5.02 -2.22 -15.34
N GLU A 50 -4.26 -1.14 -15.56
CA GLU A 50 -4.00 -0.59 -16.90
C GLU A 50 -2.78 -1.21 -17.59
N CYS A 51 -1.70 -1.41 -16.86
CA CYS A 51 -0.40 -1.83 -17.39
C CYS A 51 -0.04 -3.28 -17.05
N GLY A 52 -0.80 -3.92 -16.14
CA GLY A 52 -0.56 -5.29 -15.70
C GLY A 52 0.37 -5.40 -14.50
N ARG A 53 0.44 -6.62 -13.95
CA ARG A 53 1.10 -6.90 -12.66
C ARG A 53 2.61 -6.63 -12.68
N THR A 54 3.29 -6.95 -13.77
CA THR A 54 4.76 -6.75 -13.87
C THR A 54 5.12 -5.28 -13.76
N MET A 55 4.40 -4.41 -14.49
CA MET A 55 4.62 -2.97 -14.44
C MET A 55 4.22 -2.37 -13.08
N ALA A 56 3.16 -2.88 -12.47
CA ALA A 56 2.77 -2.46 -11.11
C ALA A 56 3.79 -2.89 -10.05
N LEU A 57 4.42 -4.06 -10.20
CA LEU A 57 5.49 -4.51 -9.31
C LEU A 57 6.73 -3.63 -9.42
N THR A 58 7.13 -3.25 -10.65
CA THR A 58 8.25 -2.31 -10.86
C THR A 58 7.94 -0.93 -10.31
N ALA A 59 6.70 -0.42 -10.49
CA ALA A 59 6.25 0.84 -9.90
C ALA A 59 6.29 0.78 -8.36
N TYR A 60 5.76 -0.28 -7.77
CA TYR A 60 5.83 -0.51 -6.33
C TYR A 60 7.27 -0.51 -5.82
N GLY A 61 8.18 -1.27 -6.47
CA GLY A 61 9.59 -1.31 -6.09
C GLY A 61 10.26 0.06 -6.18
N ALA A 62 10.00 0.82 -7.24
CA ALA A 62 10.52 2.17 -7.41
C ALA A 62 10.00 3.14 -6.33
N VAL A 63 8.68 3.14 -6.05
CA VAL A 63 8.08 3.98 -5.01
C VAL A 63 8.59 3.58 -3.63
N SER A 64 8.73 2.28 -3.35
CA SER A 64 9.27 1.78 -2.08
C SER A 64 10.71 2.26 -1.84
N LEU A 65 11.56 2.15 -2.86
CA LEU A 65 12.94 2.60 -2.76
C LEU A 65 13.03 4.12 -2.57
N LEU A 66 12.29 4.88 -3.39
CA LEU A 66 12.28 6.34 -3.32
C LEU A 66 11.69 6.84 -2.00
N SER A 67 10.63 6.21 -1.49
CA SER A 67 10.03 6.61 -0.23
C SER A 67 10.96 6.35 0.96
N LEU A 68 11.67 5.21 0.99
CA LEU A 68 12.66 4.93 2.03
C LEU A 68 13.82 5.91 2.00
N LEU A 69 14.17 6.45 0.82
CA LEU A 69 15.27 7.38 0.67
C LEU A 69 14.85 8.83 1.00
N PHE A 70 13.74 9.30 0.44
CA PHE A 70 13.36 10.71 0.45
C PHE A 70 12.34 11.09 1.53
N VAL A 71 11.48 10.16 1.98
CA VAL A 71 10.48 10.49 3.00
C VAL A 71 11.16 10.58 4.37
N PRO A 72 11.07 11.76 5.05
CA PRO A 72 11.72 11.98 6.34
C PRO A 72 11.15 11.07 7.42
N ASP A 73 9.84 10.85 7.42
CA ASP A 73 9.16 9.96 8.32
C ASP A 73 9.24 8.50 7.81
N LYS A 74 10.11 7.72 8.47
CA LYS A 74 10.34 6.32 8.10
C LYS A 74 9.15 5.42 8.39
N GLU A 75 8.28 5.79 9.33
CA GLU A 75 7.07 5.02 9.62
C GLU A 75 6.11 5.05 8.44
N VAL A 76 5.87 6.21 7.83
CA VAL A 76 5.05 6.36 6.62
C VAL A 76 5.60 5.50 5.48
N ALA A 77 6.91 5.54 5.26
CA ALA A 77 7.56 4.74 4.23
C ALA A 77 7.44 3.24 4.51
N LEU A 78 7.67 2.80 5.75
CA LEU A 78 7.59 1.39 6.14
C LEU A 78 6.15 0.86 6.06
N VAL A 79 5.15 1.63 6.46
CA VAL A 79 3.73 1.28 6.31
C VAL A 79 3.38 1.05 4.84
N PHE A 80 3.88 1.89 3.93
CA PHE A 80 3.68 1.66 2.50
C PHE A 80 4.38 0.38 2.04
N VAL A 81 5.66 0.21 2.36
CA VAL A 81 6.48 -0.93 1.90
C VAL A 81 5.93 -2.25 2.41
N PHE A 82 5.66 -2.36 3.72
CA PHE A 82 5.31 -3.63 4.34
C PHE A 82 3.82 -3.93 4.36
N LEU A 83 2.95 -2.92 4.33
CA LEU A 83 1.50 -3.11 4.51
C LEU A 83 0.69 -2.83 3.24
N LEU A 84 0.75 -1.61 2.75
CA LEU A 84 -0.23 -1.09 1.79
C LEU A 84 0.21 -1.20 0.34
N GLY A 85 1.51 -1.00 0.04
CA GLY A 85 1.99 -0.85 -1.33
C GLY A 85 1.88 -2.11 -2.19
N TYR A 86 2.18 -3.28 -1.64
CA TYR A 86 2.11 -4.55 -2.36
C TYR A 86 0.71 -5.20 -2.29
N TYR A 87 -0.13 -4.78 -1.35
CA TYR A 87 -1.43 -5.38 -1.13
C TYR A 87 -2.33 -5.44 -2.38
N PRO A 88 -2.44 -4.37 -3.20
CA PRO A 88 -3.23 -4.42 -4.43
C PRO A 88 -2.77 -5.50 -5.43
N LEU A 89 -1.48 -5.86 -5.42
CA LEU A 89 -0.92 -6.89 -6.31
C LEU A 89 -1.26 -8.31 -5.83
N VAL A 90 -1.39 -8.50 -4.52
CA VAL A 90 -1.67 -9.80 -3.89
C VAL A 90 -3.17 -10.04 -3.72
N LYS A 91 -3.97 -8.98 -3.57
CA LYS A 91 -5.42 -9.02 -3.37
C LYS A 91 -6.15 -9.96 -4.34
N PRO A 92 -5.89 -9.99 -5.66
CA PRO A 92 -6.59 -10.88 -6.58
C PRO A 92 -6.38 -12.38 -6.28
N TRP A 93 -5.30 -12.75 -5.57
CA TRP A 93 -5.09 -14.13 -5.15
C TRP A 93 -6.01 -14.53 -4.00
N PHE A 94 -6.20 -13.63 -3.04
CA PHE A 94 -7.13 -13.87 -1.93
C PHE A 94 -8.60 -13.92 -2.39
N GLU A 95 -8.95 -13.15 -3.41
CA GLU A 95 -10.31 -13.15 -3.97
C GLU A 95 -10.69 -14.44 -4.69
N ARG A 96 -9.71 -15.28 -5.05
CA ARG A 96 -9.94 -16.63 -5.60
C ARG A 96 -10.37 -17.65 -4.55
N ILE A 97 -10.21 -17.36 -3.26
CA ILE A 97 -10.60 -18.26 -2.17
C ILE A 97 -12.12 -18.18 -2.02
N HIS A 98 -12.78 -19.33 -2.21
CA HIS A 98 -14.24 -19.45 -2.20
C HIS A 98 -14.85 -19.23 -0.81
N LEU A 99 -14.14 -19.61 0.26
CA LEU A 99 -14.62 -19.50 1.63
C LEU A 99 -14.34 -18.09 2.18
N PRO A 100 -15.39 -17.30 2.53
CA PRO A 100 -15.21 -15.91 2.97
C PRO A 100 -14.43 -15.82 4.29
N LEU A 101 -14.62 -16.76 5.23
CA LEU A 101 -13.90 -16.81 6.50
C LEU A 101 -12.40 -17.05 6.30
N VAL A 102 -12.02 -18.02 5.46
CA VAL A 102 -10.62 -18.32 5.15
C VAL A 102 -9.96 -17.13 4.45
N ARG A 103 -10.67 -16.46 3.55
CA ARG A 103 -10.20 -15.25 2.88
C ARG A 103 -9.84 -14.14 3.87
N VAL A 104 -10.73 -13.84 4.82
CA VAL A 104 -10.50 -12.80 5.84
C VAL A 104 -9.34 -13.22 6.75
N LEU A 105 -9.28 -14.48 7.18
CA LEU A 105 -8.21 -14.97 8.02
C LEU A 105 -6.84 -14.86 7.33
N CYS A 106 -6.74 -15.26 6.07
CA CYS A 106 -5.49 -15.11 5.30
C CYS A 106 -5.06 -13.65 5.13
N LYS A 107 -6.01 -12.72 4.93
CA LYS A 107 -5.73 -11.28 4.87
C LYS A 107 -5.21 -10.74 6.20
N LEU A 108 -5.81 -11.16 7.32
CA LEU A 108 -5.37 -10.77 8.66
C LEU A 108 -3.99 -11.36 9.00
N LEU A 109 -3.74 -12.63 8.64
CA LEU A 109 -2.43 -13.25 8.80
C LEU A 109 -1.35 -12.51 8.01
N LEU A 110 -1.66 -12.11 6.77
CA LEU A 110 -0.75 -11.31 5.95
C LEU A 110 -0.46 -9.96 6.61
N CYS A 111 -1.50 -9.27 7.09
CA CYS A 111 -1.38 -7.97 7.76
C CYS A 111 -0.51 -8.09 9.02
N ASN A 112 -0.83 -9.03 9.91
CA ASN A 112 -0.08 -9.22 11.15
C ASN A 112 1.36 -9.67 10.88
N GLY A 113 1.58 -10.54 9.89
CA GLY A 113 2.93 -10.94 9.45
C GLY A 113 3.74 -9.77 8.92
N ALA A 114 3.12 -8.88 8.15
CA ALA A 114 3.74 -7.66 7.65
C ALA A 114 4.11 -6.67 8.77
N VAL A 115 3.22 -6.51 9.75
CA VAL A 115 3.48 -5.70 10.96
C VAL A 115 4.65 -6.27 11.75
N LEU A 116 4.67 -7.58 11.99
CA LEU A 116 5.78 -8.25 12.67
C LEU A 116 7.11 -8.10 11.92
N ALA A 117 7.08 -8.24 10.59
CA ALA A 117 8.27 -8.03 9.75
C ALA A 117 8.76 -6.58 9.81
N MET A 118 7.85 -5.62 9.77
CA MET A 118 8.16 -4.18 9.89
C MET A 118 8.81 -3.87 11.23
N TYR A 119 8.21 -4.29 12.34
CA TYR A 119 8.78 -4.08 13.67
C TYR A 119 10.08 -4.85 13.88
N GLY A 120 10.17 -6.08 13.35
CA GLY A 120 11.42 -6.85 13.37
C GLY A 120 12.56 -6.13 12.68
N LEU A 121 12.29 -5.51 11.53
CA LEU A 121 13.29 -4.71 10.80
C LEU A 121 13.69 -3.45 11.59
N VAL A 122 12.73 -2.75 12.19
CA VAL A 122 13.00 -1.56 13.03
C VAL A 122 13.88 -1.93 14.22
N LEU A 123 13.58 -3.04 14.92
CA LEU A 123 14.39 -3.53 16.04
C LEU A 123 15.81 -3.93 15.64
N LEU A 124 16.00 -4.38 14.40
CA LEU A 124 17.31 -4.77 13.89
C LEU A 124 18.17 -3.55 13.50
N LEU A 125 17.53 -2.46 13.07
CA LEU A 125 18.21 -1.25 12.60
C LEU A 125 18.44 -0.21 13.70
N VAL A 126 17.60 -0.21 14.75
CA VAL A 126 17.69 0.76 15.86
C VAL A 126 18.30 0.08 17.08
N PRO A 127 19.30 0.68 17.74
CA PRO A 127 19.89 0.12 18.96
C PRO A 127 18.83 -0.16 20.03
N VAL A 128 18.82 -1.37 20.54
CA VAL A 128 17.80 -1.97 21.43
C VAL A 128 17.52 -1.17 22.72
N GLY A 129 18.38 -0.20 23.07
CA GLY A 129 18.29 0.52 24.34
C GLY A 129 17.09 1.46 24.50
N SER A 130 16.61 2.07 23.42
CA SER A 130 15.49 3.04 23.45
C SER A 130 14.11 2.38 23.30
N ILE A 131 14.02 1.35 22.46
CA ILE A 131 12.73 0.70 22.14
C ILE A 131 12.34 -0.35 23.18
N SER A 132 13.33 -0.99 23.83
CA SER A 132 13.07 -2.00 24.86
C SER A 132 12.42 -1.43 26.14
N GLN A 133 12.59 -0.15 26.42
CA GLN A 133 11.93 0.50 27.55
C GLN A 133 10.47 0.84 27.26
N GLU A 134 10.15 1.31 26.04
CA GLU A 134 8.76 1.59 25.64
C GLU A 134 7.91 0.32 25.55
N LEU A 135 8.47 -0.77 25.02
CA LEU A 135 7.78 -2.07 24.96
C LEU A 135 7.52 -2.68 26.33
N LYS A 136 8.41 -2.46 27.31
CA LYS A 136 8.24 -2.96 28.69
C LYS A 136 7.23 -2.15 29.50
N THR A 137 7.05 -0.88 29.18
CA THR A 137 6.12 0.03 29.87
C THR A 137 4.71 0.00 29.29
N THR A 138 4.57 -0.41 28.03
CA THR A 138 3.26 -0.50 27.39
C THR A 138 2.50 -1.72 27.89
N ALA A 139 1.41 -1.51 28.63
CA ALA A 139 0.58 -2.60 29.13
C ALA A 139 0.12 -3.50 27.97
N LEU A 140 0.16 -4.81 28.17
CA LEU A 140 -0.23 -5.83 27.19
C LEU A 140 -1.62 -5.54 26.58
N ALA A 141 -2.52 -4.98 27.39
CA ALA A 141 -3.85 -4.56 26.95
C ALA A 141 -3.81 -3.46 25.86
N VAL A 142 -2.91 -2.48 25.99
CA VAL A 142 -2.76 -1.40 25.01
C VAL A 142 -2.20 -1.94 23.68
N SER A 143 -1.20 -2.82 23.75
CA SER A 143 -0.63 -3.46 22.56
C SER A 143 -1.66 -4.30 21.82
N LEU A 144 -2.48 -5.06 22.52
CA LEU A 144 -3.57 -5.85 21.93
C LEU A 144 -4.66 -4.95 21.32
N ALA A 145 -5.03 -3.85 22.01
CA ALA A 145 -6.00 -2.90 21.49
C ALA A 145 -5.51 -2.21 20.21
N THR A 146 -4.24 -1.80 20.17
CA THR A 146 -3.62 -1.20 18.98
C THR A 146 -3.59 -2.18 17.80
N LEU A 147 -3.23 -3.44 18.07
CA LEU A 147 -3.21 -4.49 17.05
C LEU A 147 -4.63 -4.80 16.52
N ALA A 148 -5.63 -4.85 17.39
CA ALA A 148 -7.03 -5.02 17.01
C ALA A 148 -7.51 -3.84 16.14
N MET A 149 -7.21 -2.61 16.53
CA MET A 149 -7.54 -1.40 15.79
C MET A 149 -6.84 -1.37 14.41
N GLY A 150 -5.58 -1.77 14.34
CA GLY A 150 -4.85 -1.91 13.08
C GLY A 150 -5.48 -2.93 12.13
N ASN A 151 -5.94 -4.07 12.65
CA ASN A 151 -6.64 -5.09 11.86
C ASN A 151 -7.99 -4.57 11.33
N VAL A 152 -8.77 -3.83 12.14
CA VAL A 152 -10.02 -3.19 11.70
C VAL A 152 -9.73 -2.16 10.60
N ALA A 153 -8.74 -1.30 10.80
CA ALA A 153 -8.33 -0.31 9.80
C ALA A 153 -7.91 -0.97 8.48
N PHE A 154 -7.19 -2.08 8.53
CA PHE A 154 -6.80 -2.84 7.35
C PHE A 154 -8.00 -3.44 6.61
N LEU A 155 -9.00 -3.96 7.31
CA LEU A 155 -10.23 -4.47 6.70
C LEU A 155 -11.06 -3.35 6.05
N LEU A 156 -11.12 -2.18 6.67
CA LEU A 156 -11.75 -0.99 6.08
C LEU A 156 -11.00 -0.54 4.83
N TYR A 157 -9.67 -0.53 4.87
CA TYR A 157 -8.84 -0.25 3.70
C TYR A 157 -9.08 -1.26 2.56
N ASP A 158 -9.14 -2.56 2.85
CA ASP A 158 -9.43 -3.59 1.83
C ASP A 158 -10.79 -3.36 1.15
N ARG A 159 -11.80 -2.99 1.93
CA ARG A 159 -13.12 -2.66 1.42
C ARG A 159 -13.13 -1.38 0.58
N ALA A 160 -12.46 -0.34 1.07
CA ALA A 160 -12.30 0.92 0.34
C ALA A 160 -11.57 0.72 -0.99
N LEU A 161 -10.46 -0.02 -0.98
CA LEU A 161 -9.69 -0.37 -2.17
C LEU A 161 -10.55 -1.13 -3.21
N HIS A 162 -11.39 -2.07 -2.75
CA HIS A 162 -12.29 -2.81 -3.64
C HIS A 162 -13.30 -1.87 -4.32
N ASN A 163 -13.98 -1.04 -3.53
CA ASN A 163 -14.98 -0.10 -4.03
C ASN A 163 -14.37 0.94 -4.98
N LEU A 164 -13.21 1.51 -4.62
CA LEU A 164 -12.52 2.49 -5.45
C LEU A 164 -12.05 1.90 -6.78
N LEU A 165 -11.54 0.67 -6.78
CA LEU A 165 -11.15 -0.02 -8.01
C LEU A 165 -12.36 -0.34 -8.90
N GLN A 166 -13.51 -0.70 -8.33
CA GLN A 166 -14.75 -0.89 -9.10
C GLN A 166 -15.20 0.43 -9.74
N VAL A 167 -15.24 1.52 -8.99
CA VAL A 167 -15.58 2.86 -9.51
C VAL A 167 -14.59 3.27 -10.60
N TYR A 168 -13.30 3.04 -10.40
CA TYR A 168 -12.28 3.31 -11.40
C TYR A 168 -12.55 2.54 -12.70
N GLN A 169 -12.80 1.23 -12.62
CA GLN A 169 -13.05 0.39 -13.80
C GLN A 169 -14.33 0.75 -14.54
N LEU A 170 -15.41 1.08 -13.81
CA LEU A 170 -16.72 1.38 -14.39
C LEU A 170 -16.84 2.79 -14.95
N VAL A 171 -16.27 3.78 -14.27
CA VAL A 171 -16.47 5.21 -14.57
C VAL A 171 -15.27 5.83 -15.27
N TRP A 172 -14.07 5.63 -14.73
CA TRP A 172 -12.87 6.37 -15.17
C TRP A 172 -12.17 5.69 -16.35
N ARG A 173 -12.07 4.38 -16.32
CA ARG A 173 -11.43 3.62 -17.41
C ARG A 173 -12.07 3.86 -18.78
N PRO A 174 -13.40 3.78 -18.98
CA PRO A 174 -14.00 4.03 -20.28
C PRO A 174 -13.82 5.47 -20.74
N LYS A 175 -13.80 6.46 -19.84
CA LYS A 175 -13.52 7.86 -20.16
C LYS A 175 -12.08 8.06 -20.62
N LEU A 176 -11.12 7.48 -19.90
CA LEU A 176 -9.70 7.51 -20.27
C LEU A 176 -9.43 6.86 -21.63
N HIS A 177 -10.03 5.71 -21.91
CA HIS A 177 -9.90 5.03 -23.19
C HIS A 177 -10.50 5.85 -24.35
N LYS A 178 -11.61 6.55 -24.13
CA LYS A 178 -12.20 7.47 -25.13
C LYS A 178 -11.30 8.67 -25.38
N MET A 179 -10.72 9.29 -24.35
CA MET A 179 -9.80 10.43 -24.50
C MET A 179 -8.49 10.05 -25.20
N LEU A 180 -8.03 8.82 -25.03
CA LEU A 180 -6.78 8.30 -25.61
C LEU A 180 -6.98 7.71 -27.02
N GLY A 181 -8.17 7.81 -27.61
CA GLY A 181 -8.48 7.29 -28.96
C GLY A 181 -8.35 5.76 -29.08
N LYS A 182 -8.35 5.04 -27.96
CA LYS A 182 -8.35 3.57 -27.95
C LYS A 182 -9.81 3.09 -28.04
N ARG A 183 -10.23 2.73 -29.26
CA ARG A 183 -11.39 1.87 -29.49
C ARG A 183 -11.03 0.42 -29.22
#